data_0ce490c33bc278d1c7e348e9f8b76aeb
#
_entry.id   0ce490c33bc278d1c7e348e9f8b76aeb
#
_cell.length_a   1.000
_cell.length_b   1.000
_cell.length_c   1.000
_cell.angle_alpha   90.00
_cell.angle_beta   90.00
_cell.angle_gamma   90.00
#
_symmetry.space_group_name_H-M   'P 1'
#
loop_
_entity.id
_entity.type
_entity.pdbx_description
1 polymer ?
#
loop_
_entity_poly.entity_id
_entity_poly.type
_entity_poly.pdbx_seq_one_letter_code
_entity_poly.pdbx_strand_id
1 'polypeptide(L)'
;MTAVNLKKILNDANKNNYAVAGLVVLGWDDALAFTQAADETGIPIILQAGPSCRAHTPIPILGKMFRYLASQTKTNICCHVDHGYTLDECYEGIDSGFTSVMFDGSKLTLKENIKISKKIASRAHKYNISIEGEIGFVGYDNGKISEGTNIEDAVTFANKSNIDAMAISVGNTHLQTSKKASIDFNKINLIESKTKIPLVLHGSSGIPVEQRKKLARKTKVAKLNIGTEIRMTFGESL
;
A
#
# COMPACT_ATOMS: atom_id res chain seq x y z
N MET A 1 8.03 11.52 17.06
CA MET A 1 7.53 10.14 16.81
C MET A 1 7.75 9.81 15.36
N THR A 2 8.46 8.74 15.09
CA THR A 2 8.84 8.25 13.74
C THR A 2 7.75 7.40 13.07
N ALA A 3 6.81 6.86 13.85
CA ALA A 3 5.62 6.22 13.30
C ALA A 3 4.64 7.29 12.77
N VAL A 4 4.48 7.34 11.45
CA VAL A 4 3.67 8.32 10.72
C VAL A 4 2.51 7.66 9.98
N ASN A 5 1.46 8.41 9.70
CA ASN A 5 0.35 7.90 8.89
C ASN A 5 0.67 7.93 7.38
N LEU A 6 -0.07 7.15 6.60
CA LEU A 6 0.17 6.99 5.16
C LEU A 6 0.02 8.31 4.40
N LYS A 7 -1.00 9.11 4.72
CA LYS A 7 -1.24 10.41 4.08
C LYS A 7 -0.02 11.32 4.16
N LYS A 8 0.61 11.40 5.34
CA LYS A 8 1.80 12.24 5.55
C LYS A 8 2.96 11.79 4.68
N ILE A 9 3.28 10.49 4.70
CA ILE A 9 4.44 9.95 3.99
C ILE A 9 4.26 10.01 2.47
N LEU A 10 3.04 9.75 1.95
CA LEU A 10 2.76 9.80 0.52
C LEU A 10 2.65 11.24 -0.03
N ASN A 11 2.12 12.18 0.75
CA ASN A 11 2.11 13.58 0.35
C ASN A 11 3.52 14.16 0.26
N ASP A 12 4.41 13.76 1.18
CA ASP A 12 5.82 14.15 1.11
C ASP A 12 6.50 13.53 -0.11
N ALA A 13 6.23 12.26 -0.41
CA ALA A 13 6.72 11.57 -1.60
C ALA A 13 6.32 12.29 -2.89
N ASN A 14 5.03 12.61 -3.05
CA ASN A 14 4.52 13.34 -4.20
C ASN A 14 5.10 14.75 -4.34
N LYS A 15 5.28 15.46 -3.22
CA LYS A 15 5.87 16.80 -3.23
C LYS A 15 7.32 16.78 -3.68
N ASN A 16 8.06 15.72 -3.38
CA ASN A 16 9.49 15.58 -3.64
C ASN A 16 9.81 14.65 -4.84
N ASN A 17 8.80 14.20 -5.59
CA ASN A 17 8.91 13.34 -6.77
C ASN A 17 9.66 12.03 -6.52
N TYR A 18 9.25 11.31 -5.45
CA TYR A 18 9.67 9.94 -5.20
C TYR A 18 8.46 9.05 -4.85
N ALA A 19 8.67 7.75 -4.74
CA ALA A 19 7.68 6.80 -4.23
C ALA A 19 8.26 6.03 -3.05
N VAL A 20 7.42 5.76 -2.05
CA VAL A 20 7.78 5.00 -0.85
C VAL A 20 7.57 3.51 -1.11
N ALA A 21 8.52 2.69 -0.70
CA ALA A 21 8.37 1.25 -0.74
C ALA A 21 7.43 0.76 0.36
N GLY A 22 6.38 0.07 -0.04
CA GLY A 22 5.53 -0.73 0.83
C GLY A 22 6.10 -2.15 0.91
N LEU A 23 6.78 -2.48 2.02
CA LEU A 23 7.51 -3.71 2.18
C LEU A 23 6.65 -4.75 2.90
N VAL A 24 6.38 -5.87 2.22
CA VAL A 24 5.53 -6.95 2.77
C VAL A 24 6.32 -7.72 3.82
N VAL A 25 5.86 -7.64 5.05
CA VAL A 25 6.42 -8.33 6.22
C VAL A 25 5.78 -9.72 6.37
N LEU A 26 6.58 -10.74 6.66
CA LEU A 26 6.12 -12.06 7.04
C LEU A 26 6.31 -12.35 8.53
N GLY A 27 7.27 -11.68 9.17
CA GLY A 27 7.57 -11.86 10.59
C GLY A 27 8.47 -10.79 11.17
N TRP A 28 8.99 -11.08 12.37
CA TRP A 28 9.87 -10.17 13.11
C TRP A 28 11.14 -9.82 12.34
N ASP A 29 11.81 -10.82 11.76
CA ASP A 29 13.11 -10.65 11.12
C ASP A 29 13.02 -9.73 9.91
N ASP A 30 11.98 -9.88 9.07
CA ASP A 30 11.73 -8.98 7.95
C ASP A 30 11.49 -7.54 8.44
N ALA A 31 10.61 -7.37 9.43
CA ALA A 31 10.26 -6.06 9.95
C ALA A 31 11.47 -5.35 10.57
N LEU A 32 12.31 -6.10 11.30
CA LEU A 32 13.56 -5.60 11.89
C LEU A 32 14.55 -5.19 10.80
N ALA A 33 14.81 -6.05 9.82
CA ALA A 33 15.74 -5.78 8.72
C ALA A 33 15.30 -4.55 7.91
N PHE A 34 14.00 -4.42 7.61
CA PHE A 34 13.48 -3.26 6.86
C PHE A 34 13.60 -1.96 7.64
N THR A 35 13.35 -1.98 8.96
CA THR A 35 13.49 -0.79 9.80
C THR A 35 14.95 -0.38 9.98
N GLN A 36 15.87 -1.33 10.11
CA GLN A 36 17.31 -1.06 10.15
C GLN A 36 17.79 -0.44 8.84
N ALA A 37 17.44 -1.02 7.69
CA ALA A 37 17.77 -0.47 6.38
C ALA A 37 17.20 0.94 6.16
N ALA A 38 15.99 1.20 6.64
CA ALA A 38 15.39 2.53 6.60
C ALA A 38 16.17 3.54 7.45
N ASP A 39 16.61 3.14 8.63
CA ASP A 39 17.38 4.02 9.52
C ASP A 39 18.81 4.30 9.01
N GLU A 40 19.47 3.28 8.45
CA GLU A 40 20.80 3.40 7.83
C GLU A 40 20.80 4.31 6.60
N THR A 41 19.75 4.21 5.78
CA THR A 41 19.65 4.98 4.53
C THR A 41 18.96 6.34 4.69
N GLY A 42 18.26 6.55 5.80
CA GLY A 42 17.40 7.73 6.00
C GLY A 42 16.17 7.74 5.09
N ILE A 43 15.84 6.62 4.42
CA ILE A 43 14.72 6.51 3.48
C ILE A 43 13.47 6.01 4.20
N PRO A 44 12.34 6.76 4.14
CA PRO A 44 11.09 6.33 4.75
C PRO A 44 10.52 5.09 4.06
N ILE A 45 9.89 4.20 4.84
CA ILE A 45 9.25 2.98 4.35
C ILE A 45 7.85 2.78 4.94
N ILE A 46 7.12 1.84 4.35
CA ILE A 46 5.84 1.35 4.86
C ILE A 46 5.99 -0.13 5.19
N LEU A 47 5.85 -0.51 6.48
CA LEU A 47 5.76 -1.91 6.90
C LEU A 47 4.35 -2.40 6.66
N GLN A 48 4.18 -3.46 5.87
CA GLN A 48 2.88 -3.98 5.46
C GLN A 48 2.58 -5.35 6.07
N ALA A 49 1.51 -5.43 6.87
CA ALA A 49 0.94 -6.67 7.37
C ALA A 49 -0.10 -7.20 6.38
N GLY A 50 0.33 -7.98 5.39
CA GLY A 50 -0.54 -8.61 4.40
C GLY A 50 -1.33 -9.80 4.96
N PRO A 51 -2.29 -10.37 4.18
CA PRO A 51 -3.15 -11.47 4.63
C PRO A 51 -2.39 -12.69 5.14
N SER A 52 -1.31 -13.10 4.45
CA SER A 52 -0.50 -14.26 4.86
C SER A 52 0.19 -14.04 6.21
N CYS A 53 0.70 -12.83 6.46
CA CYS A 53 1.29 -12.47 7.74
C CYS A 53 0.24 -12.49 8.87
N ARG A 54 -0.95 -11.92 8.61
CA ARG A 54 -2.06 -11.89 9.58
C ARG A 54 -2.66 -13.26 9.85
N ALA A 55 -2.63 -14.18 8.89
CA ALA A 55 -3.05 -15.56 9.11
C ALA A 55 -2.12 -16.32 10.08
N HIS A 56 -0.85 -15.94 10.18
CA HIS A 56 0.12 -16.51 11.09
C HIS A 56 0.20 -15.76 12.42
N THR A 57 0.19 -14.42 12.38
CA THR A 57 0.38 -13.56 13.56
C THR A 57 -0.80 -12.58 13.68
N PRO A 58 -1.54 -12.60 14.82
CA PRO A 58 -2.69 -11.73 15.02
C PRO A 58 -2.38 -10.24 14.86
N ILE A 59 -3.35 -9.48 14.30
CA ILE A 59 -3.26 -8.03 14.09
C ILE A 59 -2.79 -7.26 15.32
N PRO A 60 -3.29 -7.53 16.58
CA PRO A 60 -2.84 -6.82 17.76
C PRO A 60 -1.36 -7.00 18.10
N ILE A 61 -0.79 -8.16 17.77
CA ILE A 61 0.65 -8.42 17.96
C ILE A 61 1.46 -7.68 16.91
N LEU A 62 1.05 -7.77 15.64
CA LEU A 62 1.71 -7.08 14.53
C LEU A 62 1.72 -5.56 14.72
N GLY A 63 0.61 -4.98 15.16
CA GLY A 63 0.51 -3.55 15.39
C GLY A 63 1.50 -3.07 16.47
N LYS A 64 1.58 -3.79 17.59
CA LYS A 64 2.57 -3.49 18.66
C LYS A 64 4.01 -3.68 18.17
N MET A 65 4.29 -4.72 17.43
CA MET A 65 5.60 -5.02 16.83
C MET A 65 6.05 -3.89 15.89
N PHE A 66 5.21 -3.50 14.95
CA PHE A 66 5.54 -2.41 14.00
C PHE A 66 5.74 -1.07 14.72
N ARG A 67 4.88 -0.76 15.70
CA ARG A 67 5.03 0.46 16.51
C ARG A 67 6.30 0.47 17.33
N TYR A 68 6.67 -0.66 17.92
CA TYR A 68 7.92 -0.81 18.65
C TYR A 68 9.11 -0.53 17.73
N LEU A 69 9.20 -1.24 16.59
CA LEU A 69 10.29 -1.07 15.64
C LEU A 69 10.38 0.38 15.11
N ALA A 70 9.24 0.97 14.73
CA ALA A 70 9.21 2.36 14.30
C ALA A 70 9.70 3.33 15.39
N SER A 71 9.50 3.02 16.68
CA SER A 71 9.99 3.87 17.78
C SER A 71 11.49 3.80 17.99
N GLN A 72 12.16 2.77 17.47
CA GLN A 72 13.61 2.58 17.59
C GLN A 72 14.40 3.26 16.46
N THR A 73 13.72 3.84 15.46
CA THR A 73 14.34 4.48 14.29
C THR A 73 14.28 6.01 14.38
N LYS A 74 15.12 6.69 13.61
CA LYS A 74 15.06 8.16 13.37
C LYS A 74 14.27 8.46 12.09
N THR A 75 14.07 7.47 11.24
CA THR A 75 13.40 7.58 9.96
C THR A 75 11.89 7.37 10.07
N ASN A 76 11.11 8.03 9.24
CA ASN A 76 9.65 7.88 9.23
C ASN A 76 9.23 6.49 8.74
N ILE A 77 8.46 5.78 9.55
CA ILE A 77 7.91 4.46 9.27
C ILE A 77 6.38 4.54 9.30
N CYS A 78 5.70 4.05 8.26
CA CYS A 78 4.26 3.85 8.30
C CYS A 78 3.95 2.38 8.64
N CYS A 79 3.13 2.15 9.67
CA CYS A 79 2.67 0.83 10.05
C CYS A 79 1.31 0.58 9.40
N HIS A 80 1.23 -0.36 8.44
CA HIS A 80 0.09 -0.50 7.54
C HIS A 80 -0.51 -1.91 7.54
N VAL A 81 -1.83 -2.00 7.70
CA VAL A 81 -2.60 -3.22 7.39
C VAL A 81 -2.84 -3.24 5.89
N ASP A 82 -2.30 -4.23 5.20
CA ASP A 82 -2.38 -4.41 3.75
C ASP A 82 -3.47 -5.43 3.38
N HIS A 83 -4.38 -5.09 2.45
CA HIS A 83 -5.54 -5.91 2.04
C HIS A 83 -6.44 -6.37 3.19
N GLY A 84 -7.02 -5.47 3.96
CA GLY A 84 -8.15 -5.78 4.83
C GLY A 84 -9.41 -6.02 3.98
N TYR A 85 -10.01 -7.21 4.09
CA TYR A 85 -11.17 -7.59 3.29
C TYR A 85 -12.50 -7.30 3.98
N THR A 86 -12.47 -7.02 5.26
CA THR A 86 -13.66 -6.72 6.05
C THR A 86 -13.51 -5.42 6.82
N LEU A 87 -14.65 -4.85 7.18
CA LEU A 87 -14.72 -3.67 8.04
C LEU A 87 -14.07 -3.97 9.41
N ASP A 88 -14.27 -5.18 9.93
CA ASP A 88 -13.78 -5.58 11.25
C ASP A 88 -12.26 -5.73 11.27
N GLU A 89 -11.63 -6.31 10.23
CA GLU A 89 -10.16 -6.35 10.09
C GLU A 89 -9.55 -4.94 10.09
N CYS A 90 -10.17 -4.01 9.36
CA CYS A 90 -9.71 -2.62 9.33
C CYS A 90 -9.87 -1.95 10.70
N TYR A 91 -10.97 -2.21 11.40
CA TYR A 91 -11.20 -1.69 12.74
C TYR A 91 -10.23 -2.27 13.76
N GLU A 92 -9.98 -3.57 13.71
CA GLU A 92 -8.96 -4.20 14.56
C GLU A 92 -7.57 -3.60 14.31
N GLY A 93 -7.20 -3.32 13.04
CA GLY A 93 -5.96 -2.62 12.70
C GLY A 93 -5.89 -1.23 13.33
N ILE A 94 -6.97 -0.44 13.25
CA ILE A 94 -7.06 0.89 13.88
C ILE A 94 -6.84 0.79 15.39
N ASP A 95 -7.49 -0.17 16.04
CA ASP A 95 -7.45 -0.33 17.50
C ASP A 95 -6.12 -0.94 17.99
N SER A 96 -5.36 -1.58 17.11
CA SER A 96 -4.10 -2.28 17.42
C SER A 96 -2.84 -1.42 17.25
N GLY A 97 -3.00 -0.14 16.90
CA GLY A 97 -1.88 0.81 16.83
C GLY A 97 -1.24 0.94 15.44
N PHE A 98 -1.83 0.39 14.40
CA PHE A 98 -1.43 0.70 13.03
C PHE A 98 -1.66 2.19 12.72
N THR A 99 -0.81 2.78 11.89
CA THR A 99 -0.92 4.19 11.47
C THR A 99 -1.66 4.35 10.14
N SER A 100 -1.95 3.23 9.51
CA SER A 100 -2.73 3.14 8.28
C SER A 100 -3.37 1.78 8.14
N VAL A 101 -4.55 1.72 7.52
CA VAL A 101 -5.24 0.49 7.13
C VAL A 101 -5.66 0.58 5.68
N MET A 102 -5.68 -0.55 4.97
CA MET A 102 -6.24 -0.66 3.64
C MET A 102 -7.52 -1.48 3.66
N PHE A 103 -8.55 -0.98 2.97
CA PHE A 103 -9.74 -1.75 2.65
C PHE A 103 -9.70 -2.18 1.18
N ASP A 104 -9.64 -3.48 0.95
CA ASP A 104 -9.72 -4.07 -0.39
C ASP A 104 -11.17 -4.41 -0.74
N GLY A 105 -11.86 -3.44 -1.30
CA GLY A 105 -13.21 -3.56 -1.83
C GLY A 105 -13.26 -3.81 -3.34
N SER A 106 -12.15 -4.22 -3.98
CA SER A 106 -12.02 -4.38 -5.44
C SER A 106 -13.00 -5.38 -6.06
N LYS A 107 -13.50 -6.33 -5.26
CA LYS A 107 -14.50 -7.33 -5.67
C LYS A 107 -15.95 -6.92 -5.41
N LEU A 108 -16.17 -5.78 -4.78
CA LEU A 108 -17.49 -5.25 -4.49
C LEU A 108 -17.98 -4.32 -5.61
N THR A 109 -19.28 -4.01 -5.61
CA THR A 109 -19.77 -2.91 -6.44
C THR A 109 -19.14 -1.59 -5.99
N LEU A 110 -18.97 -0.63 -6.91
CA LEU A 110 -18.44 0.69 -6.59
C LEU A 110 -19.19 1.36 -5.41
N LYS A 111 -20.52 1.21 -5.39
CA LYS A 111 -21.38 1.77 -4.34
C LYS A 111 -21.09 1.18 -2.96
N GLU A 112 -20.92 -0.13 -2.88
CA GLU A 112 -20.60 -0.85 -1.65
C GLU A 112 -19.18 -0.52 -1.18
N ASN A 113 -18.20 -0.53 -2.09
CA ASN A 113 -16.82 -0.16 -1.80
C ASN A 113 -16.75 1.25 -1.21
N ILE A 114 -17.39 2.24 -1.85
CA ILE A 114 -17.48 3.61 -1.33
C ILE A 114 -18.11 3.64 0.07
N LYS A 115 -19.22 2.93 0.27
CA LYS A 115 -19.95 2.91 1.54
C LYS A 115 -19.09 2.37 2.69
N ILE A 116 -18.38 1.28 2.46
CA ILE A 116 -17.54 0.64 3.49
C ILE A 116 -16.28 1.47 3.73
N SER A 117 -15.58 1.88 2.67
CA SER A 117 -14.40 2.75 2.77
C SER A 117 -14.68 4.02 3.56
N LYS A 118 -15.84 4.66 3.31
CA LYS A 118 -16.26 5.86 4.04
C LYS A 118 -16.49 5.62 5.53
N LYS A 119 -17.03 4.45 5.91
CA LYS A 119 -17.20 4.07 7.32
C LYS A 119 -15.85 3.90 8.01
N ILE A 120 -14.91 3.21 7.33
CA ILE A 120 -13.55 3.00 7.86
C ILE A 120 -12.82 4.34 7.97
N ALA A 121 -12.88 5.18 6.93
CA ALA A 121 -12.29 6.53 6.94
C ALA A 121 -12.79 7.37 8.11
N SER A 122 -14.11 7.35 8.35
CA SER A 122 -14.73 8.09 9.45
C SER A 122 -14.19 7.67 10.84
N ARG A 123 -13.85 6.39 11.03
CA ARG A 123 -13.24 5.90 12.28
C ARG A 123 -11.74 6.22 12.30
N ALA A 124 -11.00 5.88 11.24
CA ALA A 124 -9.55 6.05 11.16
C ALA A 124 -9.12 7.51 11.38
N HIS A 125 -9.79 8.45 10.74
CA HIS A 125 -9.46 9.87 10.83
C HIS A 125 -9.62 10.46 12.24
N LYS A 126 -10.54 9.92 13.07
CA LYS A 126 -10.67 10.33 14.49
C LYS A 126 -9.39 10.07 15.30
N TYR A 127 -8.61 9.07 14.90
CA TYR A 127 -7.37 8.68 15.56
C TYR A 127 -6.11 9.11 14.77
N ASN A 128 -6.26 9.98 13.76
CA ASN A 128 -5.18 10.39 12.86
C ASN A 128 -4.51 9.20 12.12
N ILE A 129 -5.30 8.18 11.78
CA ILE A 129 -4.92 7.00 11.01
C ILE A 129 -5.42 7.18 9.60
N SER A 130 -4.59 6.84 8.59
CA SER A 130 -4.97 6.93 7.19
C SER A 130 -5.67 5.68 6.71
N ILE A 131 -6.45 5.84 5.63
CA ILE A 131 -7.05 4.72 4.90
C ILE A 131 -6.60 4.73 3.44
N GLU A 132 -6.16 3.55 2.97
CA GLU A 132 -6.01 3.22 1.56
C GLU A 132 -7.25 2.44 1.09
N GLY A 133 -7.73 2.72 -0.12
CA GLY A 133 -8.79 1.94 -0.75
C GLY A 133 -8.36 1.46 -2.12
N GLU A 134 -8.92 0.34 -2.60
CA GLU A 134 -8.61 -0.23 -3.91
C GLU A 134 -9.81 -0.16 -4.85
N ILE A 135 -9.53 0.20 -6.11
CA ILE A 135 -10.49 0.22 -7.21
C ILE A 135 -9.90 -0.43 -8.47
N GLY A 136 -10.63 -1.41 -9.03
CA GLY A 136 -10.09 -2.32 -10.04
C GLY A 136 -9.26 -3.44 -9.39
N PHE A 137 -9.51 -4.67 -9.80
CA PHE A 137 -8.88 -5.84 -9.19
C PHE A 137 -7.47 -6.05 -9.73
N VAL A 138 -6.48 -6.11 -8.84
CA VAL A 138 -5.12 -6.52 -9.18
C VAL A 138 -5.02 -8.04 -9.08
N GLY A 139 -4.81 -8.70 -10.21
CA GLY A 139 -4.73 -10.15 -10.31
C GLY A 139 -3.41 -10.75 -9.84
N TYR A 140 -3.24 -12.06 -10.08
CA TYR A 140 -2.07 -12.84 -9.68
C TYR A 140 -1.41 -13.48 -10.90
N ASP A 141 -0.09 -13.60 -10.94
CA ASP A 141 0.68 -14.09 -12.10
C ASP A 141 0.24 -15.51 -12.55
N ASN A 142 -0.11 -16.37 -11.59
CA ASN A 142 -0.62 -17.72 -11.83
C ASN A 142 -2.05 -17.91 -11.28
N GLY A 143 -2.93 -16.93 -11.47
CA GLY A 143 -4.27 -16.94 -10.90
C GLY A 143 -5.25 -16.06 -11.66
N LYS A 144 -6.18 -15.44 -10.95
CA LYS A 144 -7.18 -14.56 -11.54
C LYS A 144 -6.49 -13.36 -12.22
N ILE A 145 -6.87 -13.10 -13.47
CA ILE A 145 -6.35 -11.99 -14.28
C ILE A 145 -6.77 -10.65 -13.67
N SER A 146 -5.91 -9.64 -13.79
CA SER A 146 -6.19 -8.27 -13.36
C SER A 146 -7.38 -7.70 -14.13
N GLU A 147 -8.32 -7.11 -13.40
CA GLU A 147 -9.38 -6.28 -13.97
C GLU A 147 -8.92 -4.84 -13.88
N GLY A 148 -8.62 -4.23 -15.03
CA GLY A 148 -8.08 -2.87 -15.06
C GLY A 148 -9.05 -1.85 -14.46
N THR A 149 -8.50 -0.85 -13.76
CA THR A 149 -9.29 0.24 -13.17
C THR A 149 -10.03 1.03 -14.25
N ASN A 150 -11.34 1.21 -14.07
CA ASN A 150 -12.13 2.15 -14.84
C ASN A 150 -11.85 3.58 -14.35
N ILE A 151 -11.60 4.52 -15.25
CA ILE A 151 -11.18 5.89 -14.91
C ILE A 151 -12.31 6.66 -14.19
N GLU A 152 -13.54 6.53 -14.64
CA GLU A 152 -14.69 7.25 -14.07
C GLU A 152 -15.03 6.71 -12.67
N ASP A 153 -14.92 5.39 -12.50
CA ASP A 153 -15.09 4.74 -11.20
C ASP A 153 -14.00 5.19 -10.23
N ALA A 154 -12.74 5.26 -10.67
CA ALA A 154 -11.62 5.73 -9.86
C ALA A 154 -11.84 7.19 -9.38
N VAL A 155 -12.28 8.07 -10.26
CA VAL A 155 -12.60 9.46 -9.93
C VAL A 155 -13.76 9.53 -8.94
N THR A 156 -14.81 8.74 -9.18
CA THR A 156 -15.98 8.68 -8.29
C THR A 156 -15.60 8.14 -6.92
N PHE A 157 -14.78 7.08 -6.88
CA PHE A 157 -14.29 6.47 -5.65
C PHE A 157 -13.43 7.44 -4.85
N ALA A 158 -12.43 8.07 -5.47
CA ALA A 158 -11.57 9.05 -4.82
C ALA A 158 -12.37 10.22 -4.19
N ASN A 159 -13.39 10.72 -4.90
CA ASN A 159 -14.17 11.87 -4.44
C ASN A 159 -15.21 11.53 -3.36
N LYS A 160 -15.68 10.26 -3.31
CA LYS A 160 -16.83 9.90 -2.45
C LYS A 160 -16.45 8.99 -1.27
N SER A 161 -15.32 8.32 -1.28
CA SER A 161 -14.95 7.35 -0.24
C SER A 161 -14.23 7.96 0.97
N ASN A 162 -13.69 9.16 0.84
CA ASN A 162 -12.90 9.86 1.86
C ASN A 162 -11.60 9.12 2.25
N ILE A 163 -11.03 8.34 1.33
CA ILE A 163 -9.74 7.67 1.47
C ILE A 163 -8.57 8.64 1.31
N ASP A 164 -7.40 8.28 1.82
CA ASP A 164 -6.17 9.09 1.77
C ASP A 164 -5.20 8.67 0.68
N ALA A 165 -5.34 7.43 0.17
CA ALA A 165 -4.58 6.88 -0.96
C ALA A 165 -5.42 5.88 -1.73
N MET A 166 -5.16 5.72 -3.03
CA MET A 166 -5.94 4.86 -3.90
C MET A 166 -5.07 3.88 -4.67
N ALA A 167 -5.26 2.59 -4.40
CA ALA A 167 -4.65 1.51 -5.17
C ALA A 167 -5.43 1.30 -6.47
N ILE A 168 -4.69 1.16 -7.58
CA ILE A 168 -5.22 1.02 -8.93
C ILE A 168 -4.60 -0.17 -9.67
N SER A 169 -5.38 -0.73 -10.62
CA SER A 169 -4.96 -1.81 -11.52
C SER A 169 -4.74 -1.25 -12.93
N VAL A 170 -3.47 -1.17 -13.35
CA VAL A 170 -3.02 -0.54 -14.60
C VAL A 170 -1.95 -1.38 -15.32
N GLY A 171 -2.08 -2.71 -15.24
CA GLY A 171 -1.13 -3.68 -15.82
C GLY A 171 -0.14 -4.27 -14.80
N ASN A 172 -0.24 -3.87 -13.55
CA ASN A 172 0.45 -4.48 -12.42
C ASN A 172 -0.22 -5.80 -12.02
N THR A 173 0.56 -6.74 -11.48
CA THR A 173 0.10 -8.09 -11.12
C THR A 173 0.82 -8.58 -9.87
N HIS A 174 0.11 -9.22 -8.95
CA HIS A 174 0.68 -9.81 -7.74
C HIS A 174 1.54 -11.05 -8.04
N LEU A 175 2.49 -11.34 -7.15
CA LEU A 175 3.33 -12.54 -7.14
C LEU A 175 4.16 -12.74 -8.41
N GLN A 176 4.39 -11.70 -9.19
CA GLN A 176 5.18 -11.78 -10.41
C GLN A 176 6.67 -11.94 -10.08
N THR A 177 7.25 -13.06 -10.49
CA THR A 177 8.66 -13.41 -10.25
C THR A 177 9.60 -12.85 -11.31
N SER A 178 9.06 -12.45 -12.47
CA SER A 178 9.82 -11.81 -13.56
C SER A 178 9.37 -10.37 -13.76
N LYS A 179 10.28 -9.51 -14.23
CA LYS A 179 10.01 -8.08 -14.47
C LYS A 179 9.37 -7.84 -15.83
N LYS A 180 8.14 -8.35 -16.00
CA LYS A 180 7.40 -8.31 -17.28
C LYS A 180 6.08 -7.51 -17.22
N ALA A 181 5.76 -6.86 -16.11
CA ALA A 181 4.59 -5.99 -16.03
C ALA A 181 4.68 -4.84 -17.03
N SER A 182 3.59 -4.60 -17.76
CA SER A 182 3.46 -3.48 -18.70
C SER A 182 2.47 -2.46 -18.16
N ILE A 183 2.98 -1.36 -17.64
CA ILE A 183 2.17 -0.34 -16.97
C ILE A 183 1.54 0.61 -17.98
N ASP A 184 0.24 0.81 -17.88
CA ASP A 184 -0.53 1.78 -18.67
C ASP A 184 -0.38 3.20 -18.07
N PHE A 185 0.69 3.90 -18.50
CA PHE A 185 0.95 5.28 -18.10
C PHE A 185 -0.13 6.26 -18.56
N ASN A 186 -0.79 6.00 -19.70
CA ASN A 186 -1.85 6.87 -20.19
C ASN A 186 -3.06 6.83 -19.23
N LYS A 187 -3.42 5.65 -18.76
CA LYS A 187 -4.48 5.50 -17.77
C LYS A 187 -4.12 6.18 -16.45
N ILE A 188 -2.89 6.05 -15.97
CA ILE A 188 -2.40 6.77 -14.78
C ILE A 188 -2.57 8.28 -14.97
N ASN A 189 -2.07 8.84 -16.06
CA ASN A 189 -2.16 10.27 -16.34
C ASN A 189 -3.61 10.77 -16.41
N LEU A 190 -4.53 9.98 -16.98
CA LEU A 190 -5.94 10.34 -17.04
C LEU A 190 -6.58 10.34 -15.64
N ILE A 191 -6.25 9.38 -14.78
CA ILE A 191 -6.72 9.36 -13.39
C ILE A 191 -6.15 10.57 -12.63
N GLU A 192 -4.86 10.85 -12.74
CA GLU A 192 -4.18 11.96 -12.07
C GLU A 192 -4.70 13.34 -12.48
N SER A 193 -5.11 13.48 -13.73
CA SER A 193 -5.67 14.75 -14.23
C SER A 193 -7.03 15.07 -13.57
N LYS A 194 -7.73 14.04 -13.06
CA LYS A 194 -9.08 14.16 -12.50
C LYS A 194 -9.14 14.00 -10.98
N THR A 195 -8.05 13.54 -10.34
CA THR A 195 -7.98 13.33 -8.87
C THR A 195 -6.70 13.92 -8.29
N LYS A 196 -6.74 14.28 -7.00
CA LYS A 196 -5.55 14.78 -6.28
C LYS A 196 -4.99 13.75 -5.29
N ILE A 197 -5.62 12.57 -5.23
CA ILE A 197 -5.26 11.54 -4.26
C ILE A 197 -3.94 10.86 -4.67
N PRO A 198 -3.02 10.57 -3.74
CA PRO A 198 -1.86 9.74 -4.02
C PRO A 198 -2.26 8.36 -4.56
N LEU A 199 -1.59 7.90 -5.61
CA LEU A 199 -1.82 6.60 -6.21
C LEU A 199 -0.87 5.55 -5.66
N VAL A 200 -1.35 4.31 -5.62
CA VAL A 200 -0.62 3.14 -5.12
C VAL A 200 -0.63 2.04 -6.19
N LEU A 201 0.50 1.38 -6.40
CA LEU A 201 0.58 0.18 -7.23
C LEU A 201 0.97 -1.04 -6.39
N HIS A 202 0.12 -2.03 -6.39
CA HIS A 202 0.39 -3.36 -5.86
C HIS A 202 1.17 -4.21 -6.88
N GLY A 203 1.77 -5.32 -6.45
CA GLY A 203 2.51 -6.21 -7.35
C GLY A 203 3.73 -5.56 -8.02
N SER A 204 4.33 -4.57 -7.40
CA SER A 204 5.42 -3.77 -8.00
C SER A 204 6.74 -4.52 -8.15
N SER A 205 6.89 -5.71 -7.54
CA SER A 205 8.05 -6.59 -7.79
C SER A 205 8.19 -6.98 -9.27
N GLY A 206 7.07 -7.12 -9.99
CA GLY A 206 7.06 -7.45 -11.42
C GLY A 206 7.27 -6.27 -12.36
N ILE A 207 7.33 -5.03 -11.84
CA ILE A 207 7.52 -3.82 -12.66
C ILE A 207 9.00 -3.61 -12.92
N PRO A 208 9.44 -3.45 -14.20
CA PRO A 208 10.81 -3.12 -14.53
C PRO A 208 11.32 -1.86 -13.82
N VAL A 209 12.60 -1.85 -13.42
CA VAL A 209 13.20 -0.77 -12.61
C VAL A 209 13.03 0.61 -13.27
N GLU A 210 13.20 0.71 -14.58
CA GLU A 210 13.05 1.97 -15.28
C GLU A 210 11.59 2.48 -15.27
N GLN A 211 10.62 1.58 -15.35
CA GLN A 211 9.22 1.96 -15.18
C GLN A 211 8.91 2.39 -13.74
N ARG A 212 9.47 1.71 -12.71
CA ARG A 212 9.34 2.14 -11.31
C ARG A 212 9.92 3.54 -11.09
N LYS A 213 11.09 3.84 -11.65
CA LYS A 213 11.69 5.19 -11.64
C LYS A 213 10.79 6.23 -12.33
N LYS A 214 10.23 5.88 -13.48
CA LYS A 214 9.31 6.76 -14.22
C LYS A 214 8.03 7.02 -13.42
N LEU A 215 7.43 5.98 -12.81
CA LEU A 215 6.28 6.10 -11.93
C LEU A 215 6.57 7.09 -10.80
N ALA A 216 7.64 6.86 -10.05
CA ALA A 216 8.01 7.68 -8.90
C ALA A 216 8.28 9.16 -9.25
N ARG A 217 8.90 9.43 -10.41
CA ARG A 217 9.37 10.77 -10.77
C ARG A 217 8.41 11.57 -11.65
N LYS A 218 7.50 10.91 -12.35
CA LYS A 218 6.69 11.53 -13.42
C LYS A 218 5.19 11.36 -13.21
N THR A 219 4.76 10.70 -12.14
CA THR A 219 3.35 10.47 -11.83
C THR A 219 3.07 10.71 -10.34
N LYS A 220 1.80 10.64 -9.94
CA LYS A 220 1.38 10.69 -8.53
C LYS A 220 1.37 9.31 -7.85
N VAL A 221 2.01 8.32 -8.45
CA VAL A 221 2.23 7.02 -7.81
C VAL A 221 3.26 7.22 -6.70
N ALA A 222 2.78 7.25 -5.47
CA ALA A 222 3.56 7.57 -4.29
C ALA A 222 3.92 6.35 -3.42
N LYS A 223 3.30 5.18 -3.70
CA LYS A 223 3.57 3.91 -3.01
C LYS A 223 3.70 2.77 -4.02
N LEU A 224 4.74 1.96 -3.85
CA LEU A 224 4.99 0.75 -4.63
C LEU A 224 5.10 -0.44 -3.68
N ASN A 225 4.17 -1.41 -3.78
CA ASN A 225 4.17 -2.60 -2.91
C ASN A 225 5.15 -3.65 -3.43
N ILE A 226 6.14 -3.98 -2.61
CA ILE A 226 7.23 -4.91 -2.92
C ILE A 226 7.23 -6.05 -1.90
N GLY A 227 7.11 -7.27 -2.36
CA GLY A 227 7.16 -8.46 -1.51
C GLY A 227 7.89 -9.62 -2.20
N THR A 228 7.46 -10.00 -3.40
CA THR A 228 8.02 -11.15 -4.12
C THR A 228 9.52 -10.99 -4.40
N GLU A 229 9.96 -9.82 -4.85
CA GLU A 229 11.37 -9.53 -5.13
C GLU A 229 12.25 -9.72 -3.88
N ILE A 230 11.78 -9.23 -2.71
CA ILE A 230 12.53 -9.37 -1.46
C ILE A 230 12.61 -10.83 -1.02
N ARG A 231 11.50 -11.58 -1.10
CA ARG A 231 11.50 -13.01 -0.78
C ARG A 231 12.40 -13.84 -1.69
N MET A 232 12.47 -13.50 -2.98
CA MET A 232 13.39 -14.15 -3.92
C MET A 232 14.85 -13.86 -3.52
N THR A 233 15.20 -12.60 -3.27
CA THR A 233 16.55 -12.22 -2.83
C THR A 233 16.94 -12.91 -1.52
N PHE A 234 16.02 -13.00 -0.56
CA PHE A 234 16.25 -13.75 0.68
C PHE A 234 16.52 -15.24 0.40
N GLY A 235 15.69 -15.88 -0.44
CA GLY A 235 15.89 -17.29 -0.80
C GLY A 235 17.20 -17.57 -1.55
N GLU A 236 17.68 -16.60 -2.34
CA GLU A 236 18.97 -16.70 -3.04
C GLU A 236 20.18 -16.52 -2.10
N SER A 237 19.97 -15.93 -0.92
CA SER A 237 21.02 -15.68 0.07
C SER A 237 21.24 -16.83 1.06
N LEU A 238 20.34 -17.83 1.07
CA LEU A 238 20.42 -19.04 1.90
C LEU A 238 21.17 -20.17 1.19
#